data_a823cf6b8f886ce6cdbc710228afbb21
#
_entry.id   a823cf6b8f886ce6cdbc710228afbb21
#
_cell.length_a   1.000
_cell.length_b   1.000
_cell.length_c   1.000
_cell.angle_alpha   90.00
_cell.angle_beta   90.00
_cell.angle_gamma   90.00
#
_symmetry.space_group_name_H-M   'P 1'
#
loop_
_entity.id
_entity.type
_entity.pdbx_description
1 polymer ?
#
loop_
_entity_poly.entity_id
_entity_poly.type
_entity_poly.pdbx_seq_one_letter_code
_entity_poly.pdbx_strand_id
1 'polypeptide(L)'
;IEKCGKINGFYMGLSALNRYGLTTQVPNTTEICTNNETSKLRSVKVGNMSVILRKSRTAITNENVDILSFLELMNSLSMDSFDDEKRDILCSLVQEKGINRQQISRYAPLFPDKAMRNLIESEIIYYVAQ
;
A
#
# COMPACT_ATOMS: atom_id res chain seq x y z
N ILE A 1 -10.20 3.90 -4.67
CA ILE A 1 -11.34 4.42 -3.92
C ILE A 1 -11.49 5.90 -4.21
N GLU A 2 -12.65 6.26 -4.66
CA GLU A 2 -12.87 7.58 -5.22
C GLU A 2 -14.17 8.18 -4.72
N LYS A 3 -14.18 9.47 -4.49
CA LYS A 3 -15.36 10.22 -4.08
C LYS A 3 -15.38 11.56 -4.82
N CYS A 4 -16.47 11.84 -5.56
CA CYS A 4 -16.64 13.09 -6.32
C CYS A 4 -15.47 13.36 -7.28
N GLY A 5 -14.97 12.32 -7.95
CA GLY A 5 -13.85 12.43 -8.87
C GLY A 5 -12.49 12.58 -8.22
N LYS A 6 -12.43 12.55 -6.87
CA LYS A 6 -11.17 12.64 -6.12
C LYS A 6 -10.90 11.34 -5.39
N ILE A 7 -9.66 10.86 -5.47
CA ILE A 7 -9.25 9.66 -4.75
C ILE A 7 -9.08 10.02 -3.28
N ASN A 8 -9.74 9.26 -2.40
CA ASN A 8 -9.69 9.50 -0.96
C ASN A 8 -9.29 8.27 -0.14
N GLY A 9 -8.85 7.19 -0.80
CA GLY A 9 -8.45 5.99 -0.10
C GLY A 9 -7.85 4.94 -1.01
N PHE A 10 -7.31 3.89 -0.40
CA PHE A 10 -6.73 2.75 -1.11
C PHE A 10 -6.79 1.49 -0.24
N TYR A 11 -6.73 0.33 -0.88
CA TYR A 11 -6.65 -0.95 -0.16
C TYR A 11 -5.29 -1.11 0.49
N MET A 12 -5.24 -1.74 1.66
CA MET A 12 -4.00 -1.97 2.39
C MET A 12 -3.96 -3.35 3.03
N GLY A 13 -2.84 -3.67 3.67
CA GLY A 13 -2.65 -4.93 4.37
C GLY A 13 -2.82 -6.14 3.46
N LEU A 14 -3.40 -7.20 3.99
CA LEU A 14 -3.62 -8.44 3.25
C LEU A 14 -4.51 -8.24 2.02
N SER A 15 -5.45 -7.30 2.08
CA SER A 15 -6.31 -6.97 0.94
C SER A 15 -5.49 -6.45 -0.23
N ALA A 16 -4.51 -5.57 0.01
CA ALA A 16 -3.63 -5.06 -1.03
C ALA A 16 -2.73 -6.15 -1.58
N LEU A 17 -2.13 -6.95 -0.69
CA LEU A 17 -1.25 -8.06 -1.10
C LEU A 17 -1.99 -9.04 -2.01
N ASN A 18 -3.22 -9.38 -1.66
CA ASN A 18 -4.04 -10.29 -2.46
C ASN A 18 -4.38 -9.70 -3.83
N ARG A 19 -4.74 -8.43 -3.88
CA ARG A 19 -5.10 -7.75 -5.13
C ARG A 19 -3.95 -7.71 -6.14
N TYR A 20 -2.72 -7.57 -5.66
CA TYR A 20 -1.55 -7.51 -6.52
C TYR A 20 -0.93 -8.89 -6.78
N GLY A 21 -1.53 -9.95 -6.26
CA GLY A 21 -1.00 -11.30 -6.48
C GLY A 21 0.25 -11.61 -5.65
N LEU A 22 0.46 -10.86 -4.57
CA LEU A 22 1.62 -11.04 -3.70
C LEU A 22 1.38 -12.05 -2.59
N THR A 23 0.18 -12.58 -2.49
CA THR A 23 -0.19 -13.68 -1.60
C THR A 23 -1.36 -14.45 -2.20
N THR A 24 -1.42 -15.76 -1.91
CA THR A 24 -2.58 -16.60 -2.26
C THR A 24 -3.62 -16.60 -1.14
N GLN A 25 -3.26 -16.07 0.01
CA GLN A 25 -4.17 -15.99 1.15
C GLN A 25 -5.29 -15.00 0.86
N VAL A 26 -6.54 -15.43 1.01
CA VAL A 26 -7.72 -14.59 0.79
C VAL A 26 -8.10 -13.93 2.11
N PRO A 27 -8.16 -12.60 2.18
CA PRO A 27 -8.53 -11.94 3.44
C PRO A 27 -10.02 -12.15 3.78
N ASN A 28 -10.30 -12.37 5.05
CA ASN A 28 -11.67 -12.44 5.56
C ASN A 28 -12.28 -11.05 5.73
N THR A 29 -11.44 -10.04 5.76
CA THR A 29 -11.83 -8.66 6.03
C THR A 29 -11.12 -7.76 5.03
N THR A 30 -11.85 -6.82 4.44
CA THR A 30 -11.25 -5.83 3.55
C THR A 30 -10.66 -4.69 4.39
N GLU A 31 -9.41 -4.34 4.14
CA GLU A 31 -8.75 -3.21 4.81
C GLU A 31 -8.60 -2.04 3.84
N ILE A 32 -9.04 -0.86 4.28
CA ILE A 32 -9.01 0.36 3.48
C ILE A 32 -8.41 1.48 4.32
N CYS A 33 -7.44 2.17 3.74
CA CYS A 33 -6.90 3.40 4.29
C CYS A 33 -7.64 4.57 3.63
N THR A 34 -8.15 5.51 4.42
CA THR A 34 -9.01 6.56 3.88
C THR A 34 -8.84 7.89 4.62
N ASN A 35 -9.10 8.99 3.88
CA ASN A 35 -9.16 10.35 4.44
C ASN A 35 -10.38 10.56 5.33
N ASN A 36 -11.41 9.73 5.19
CA ASN A 36 -12.71 9.95 5.84
C ASN A 36 -12.77 9.45 7.28
N GLU A 37 -11.65 8.93 7.82
CA GLU A 37 -11.61 8.43 9.19
C GLU A 37 -10.94 9.40 10.13
N THR A 38 -11.56 9.63 11.29
CA THR A 38 -10.98 10.42 12.39
C THR A 38 -10.34 9.50 13.42
N SER A 39 -10.81 8.25 13.51
CA SER A 39 -10.24 7.23 14.39
C SER A 39 -9.10 6.51 13.68
N LYS A 40 -8.07 6.13 14.44
CA LYS A 40 -6.92 5.42 13.90
C LYS A 40 -7.32 4.11 13.21
N LEU A 41 -8.33 3.43 13.76
CA LEU A 41 -8.84 2.18 13.23
C LEU A 41 -10.32 2.03 13.62
N ARG A 42 -11.13 1.63 12.66
CA ARG A 42 -12.55 1.38 12.89
C ARG A 42 -13.01 0.18 12.06
N SER A 43 -13.81 -0.68 12.66
CA SER A 43 -14.38 -1.85 11.98
C SER A 43 -15.86 -1.59 11.71
N VAL A 44 -16.30 -1.82 10.47
CA VAL A 44 -17.69 -1.69 10.06
C VAL A 44 -18.13 -2.92 9.28
N LYS A 45 -19.42 -3.16 9.23
CA LYS A 45 -20.00 -4.22 8.39
C LYS A 45 -20.82 -3.60 7.27
N VAL A 46 -20.61 -4.09 6.06
CA VAL A 46 -21.39 -3.71 4.88
C VAL A 46 -22.00 -5.02 4.34
N GLY A 47 -23.28 -5.25 4.64
CA GLY A 47 -23.91 -6.53 4.35
C GLY A 47 -23.25 -7.64 5.17
N ASN A 48 -22.74 -8.68 4.50
CA ASN A 48 -22.03 -9.77 5.13
C ASN A 48 -20.51 -9.57 5.15
N MET A 49 -20.03 -8.45 4.63
CA MET A 49 -18.59 -8.14 4.59
C MET A 49 -18.16 -7.34 5.80
N SER A 50 -17.03 -7.73 6.38
CA SER A 50 -16.35 -6.94 7.39
C SER A 50 -15.32 -6.05 6.70
N VAL A 51 -15.30 -4.76 7.06
CA VAL A 51 -14.37 -3.78 6.51
C VAL A 51 -13.66 -3.08 7.66
N ILE A 52 -12.34 -3.02 7.60
CA ILE A 52 -11.53 -2.25 8.53
C ILE A 52 -11.12 -0.96 7.83
N LEU A 53 -11.49 0.16 8.45
CA LEU A 53 -11.12 1.49 7.96
C LEU A 53 -9.99 2.03 8.83
N ARG A 54 -8.92 2.47 8.19
CA ARG A 54 -7.77 3.05 8.88
C ARG A 54 -7.58 4.48 8.44
N LYS A 55 -7.25 5.34 9.40
CA LYS A 55 -6.91 6.73 9.12
C LYS A 55 -5.60 6.78 8.36
N SER A 56 -5.55 7.57 7.28
CA SER A 56 -4.34 7.76 6.51
C SER A 56 -3.27 8.51 7.31
N ARG A 57 -2.01 8.22 7.01
CA ARG A 57 -0.84 8.86 7.65
C ARG A 57 -0.69 10.32 7.23
N THR A 58 -1.22 10.66 6.06
CA THR A 58 -1.30 12.03 5.55
C THR A 58 -2.50 12.10 4.62
N ALA A 59 -2.88 13.30 4.20
CA ALA A 59 -4.00 13.45 3.28
C ALA A 59 -3.70 12.74 1.96
N ILE A 60 -4.62 11.88 1.54
CA ILE A 60 -4.52 11.15 0.27
C ILE A 60 -5.05 12.05 -0.83
N THR A 61 -4.26 12.21 -1.90
CA THR A 61 -4.61 13.01 -3.06
C THR A 61 -4.39 12.20 -4.33
N ASN A 62 -4.86 12.72 -5.46
CA ASN A 62 -4.61 12.06 -6.75
C ASN A 62 -3.11 11.99 -7.07
N GLU A 63 -2.31 12.93 -6.57
CA GLU A 63 -0.88 12.96 -6.83
C GLU A 63 -0.09 11.98 -5.96
N ASN A 64 -0.55 11.72 -4.72
CA ASN A 64 0.24 10.89 -3.79
C ASN A 64 -0.32 9.51 -3.52
N VAL A 65 -1.49 9.17 -4.05
CA VAL A 65 -2.14 7.88 -3.75
C VAL A 65 -1.25 6.71 -4.15
N ASP A 66 -0.57 6.79 -5.27
CA ASP A 66 0.27 5.69 -5.76
C ASP A 66 1.47 5.44 -4.84
N ILE A 67 2.16 6.50 -4.42
CA ILE A 67 3.30 6.34 -3.52
C ILE A 67 2.86 5.89 -2.12
N LEU A 68 1.76 6.43 -1.61
CA LEU A 68 1.25 6.01 -0.31
C LEU A 68 0.81 4.55 -0.32
N SER A 69 0.09 4.14 -1.36
CA SER A 69 -0.34 2.76 -1.54
C SER A 69 0.86 1.82 -1.66
N PHE A 70 1.86 2.21 -2.42
CA PHE A 70 3.09 1.41 -2.61
C PHE A 70 3.85 1.25 -1.29
N LEU A 71 4.04 2.31 -0.53
CA LEU A 71 4.75 2.24 0.75
C LEU A 71 3.98 1.41 1.77
N GLU A 72 2.66 1.50 1.78
CA GLU A 72 1.83 0.66 2.65
C GLU A 72 1.95 -0.81 2.25
N LEU A 73 2.02 -1.09 0.96
CA LEU A 73 2.23 -2.43 0.43
C LEU A 73 3.58 -2.99 0.88
N MET A 74 4.65 -2.20 0.77
CA MET A 74 5.98 -2.59 1.22
C MET A 74 6.01 -2.84 2.73
N ASN A 75 5.27 -2.03 3.49
CA ASN A 75 5.17 -2.21 4.94
C ASN A 75 4.45 -3.51 5.31
N SER A 76 3.54 -3.98 4.48
CA SER A 76 2.76 -5.20 4.71
C SER A 76 3.45 -6.47 4.20
N LEU A 77 4.49 -6.33 3.39
CA LEU A 77 5.16 -7.45 2.74
C LEU A 77 5.92 -8.31 3.75
N SER A 78 5.79 -9.64 3.63
CA SER A 78 6.58 -10.59 4.41
C SER A 78 7.79 -11.03 3.59
N MET A 79 8.99 -10.76 4.09
CA MET A 79 10.21 -11.14 3.40
C MET A 79 10.52 -12.65 3.50
N ASP A 80 9.90 -13.33 4.47
CA ASP A 80 10.07 -14.78 4.62
C ASP A 80 9.55 -15.55 3.41
N SER A 81 8.54 -15.03 2.74
CA SER A 81 7.94 -15.66 1.56
C SER A 81 8.28 -14.94 0.26
N PHE A 82 9.23 -14.00 0.33
CA PHE A 82 9.61 -13.21 -0.85
C PHE A 82 10.41 -14.05 -1.84
N ASP A 83 10.07 -13.93 -3.13
CA ASP A 83 10.73 -14.68 -4.21
C ASP A 83 10.82 -13.84 -5.47
N ASP A 84 11.37 -14.41 -6.55
CA ASP A 84 11.57 -13.71 -7.81
C ASP A 84 10.22 -13.33 -8.47
N GLU A 85 9.21 -14.17 -8.31
CA GLU A 85 7.88 -13.87 -8.87
C GLU A 85 7.29 -12.60 -8.22
N LYS A 86 7.39 -12.49 -6.90
CA LYS A 86 6.91 -11.30 -6.19
C LYS A 86 7.75 -10.08 -6.54
N ARG A 87 9.05 -10.26 -6.71
CA ARG A 87 9.93 -9.17 -7.15
C ARG A 87 9.49 -8.65 -8.51
N ASP A 88 9.19 -9.53 -9.45
CA ASP A 88 8.75 -9.14 -10.79
C ASP A 88 7.43 -8.36 -10.75
N ILE A 89 6.50 -8.79 -9.91
CA ILE A 89 5.23 -8.07 -9.71
C ILE A 89 5.49 -6.66 -9.20
N LEU A 90 6.34 -6.52 -8.20
CA LEU A 90 6.64 -5.22 -7.59
C LEU A 90 7.43 -4.32 -8.55
N CYS A 91 8.37 -4.87 -9.32
CA CYS A 91 9.10 -4.11 -10.32
C CYS A 91 8.15 -3.54 -11.38
N SER A 92 7.21 -4.35 -11.84
CA SER A 92 6.20 -3.91 -12.81
C SER A 92 5.32 -2.82 -12.22
N LEU A 93 4.93 -2.96 -10.96
CA LEU A 93 4.10 -1.98 -10.27
C LEU A 93 4.82 -0.64 -10.14
N VAL A 94 6.08 -0.66 -9.74
CA VAL A 94 6.90 0.55 -9.59
C VAL A 94 7.00 1.29 -10.93
N GLN A 95 7.24 0.57 -12.02
CA GLN A 95 7.35 1.15 -13.35
C GLN A 95 6.00 1.69 -13.84
N GLU A 96 4.96 0.91 -13.67
CA GLU A 96 3.61 1.28 -14.11
C GLU A 96 3.11 2.53 -13.39
N LYS A 97 3.35 2.63 -12.08
CA LYS A 97 2.92 3.76 -11.27
C LYS A 97 3.88 4.94 -11.29
N GLY A 98 5.04 4.77 -11.91
CA GLY A 98 6.02 5.86 -11.98
C GLY A 98 6.58 6.25 -10.63
N ILE A 99 6.74 5.29 -9.71
CA ILE A 99 7.32 5.55 -8.39
C ILE A 99 8.77 6.00 -8.56
N ASN A 100 9.14 7.09 -7.90
CA ASN A 100 10.49 7.64 -7.99
C ASN A 100 11.09 7.89 -6.59
N ARG A 101 12.39 8.12 -6.56
CA ARG A 101 13.14 8.29 -5.31
C ARG A 101 12.74 9.53 -4.54
N GLN A 102 12.35 10.58 -5.23
CA GLN A 102 11.93 11.83 -4.60
C GLN A 102 10.64 11.61 -3.81
N GLN A 103 9.68 10.87 -4.36
CA GLN A 103 8.45 10.50 -3.66
C GLN A 103 8.75 9.64 -2.43
N ILE A 104 9.66 8.67 -2.57
CA ILE A 104 10.06 7.82 -1.45
C ILE A 104 10.67 8.66 -0.33
N SER A 105 11.59 9.55 -0.67
CA SER A 105 12.22 10.44 0.32
C SER A 105 11.20 11.30 1.05
N ARG A 106 10.18 11.75 0.33
CA ARG A 106 9.16 12.64 0.90
C ARG A 106 8.20 11.90 1.83
N TYR A 107 7.78 10.70 1.47
CA TYR A 107 6.70 10.01 2.17
C TYR A 107 7.14 8.86 3.07
N ALA A 108 8.31 8.25 2.83
CA ALA A 108 8.78 7.14 3.66
C ALA A 108 8.88 7.47 5.15
N PRO A 109 9.26 8.70 5.56
CA PRO A 109 9.31 9.04 6.99
C PRO A 109 7.98 8.93 7.72
N LEU A 110 6.86 8.89 7.00
CA LEU A 110 5.52 8.73 7.59
C LEU A 110 5.20 7.27 7.92
N PHE A 111 6.05 6.34 7.50
CA PHE A 111 5.83 4.91 7.64
C PHE A 111 6.79 4.30 8.65
N PRO A 112 6.46 3.13 9.22
CA PRO A 112 7.42 2.39 10.04
C PRO A 112 8.68 2.04 9.23
N ASP A 113 9.79 1.86 9.92
CA ASP A 113 11.07 1.49 9.30
C ASP A 113 10.98 0.24 8.44
N LYS A 114 10.04 -0.64 8.74
CA LYS A 114 9.81 -1.88 8.00
C LYS A 114 9.57 -1.63 6.51
N ALA A 115 8.83 -0.57 6.16
CA ALA A 115 8.55 -0.24 4.77
C ALA A 115 9.84 0.00 3.99
N MET A 116 10.73 0.84 4.52
CA MET A 116 12.00 1.14 3.88
C MET A 116 12.95 -0.04 3.90
N ARG A 117 12.96 -0.79 5.02
CA ARG A 117 13.77 -2.00 5.14
C ARG A 117 13.38 -3.03 4.09
N ASN A 118 12.08 -3.28 3.91
CA ASN A 118 11.60 -4.21 2.90
C ASN A 118 11.91 -3.73 1.49
N LEU A 119 11.84 -2.44 1.24
CA LEU A 119 12.17 -1.85 -0.06
C LEU A 119 13.64 -2.11 -0.42
N ILE A 120 14.53 -2.01 0.57
CA ILE A 120 15.97 -2.24 0.39
C ILE A 120 16.28 -3.74 0.28
N GLU A 121 15.75 -4.55 1.20
CA GLU A 121 16.02 -6.00 1.23
C GLU A 121 15.48 -6.72 0.00
N SER A 122 14.34 -6.28 -0.52
CA SER A 122 13.77 -6.85 -1.75
C SER A 122 14.51 -6.42 -3.01
N GLU A 123 15.40 -5.45 -2.90
CA GLU A 123 16.14 -4.83 -4.02
C GLU A 123 15.25 -4.02 -4.96
N ILE A 124 13.99 -3.84 -4.62
CA ILE A 124 13.04 -3.05 -5.43
C ILE A 124 13.51 -1.60 -5.55
N ILE A 125 14.24 -1.09 -4.55
CA ILE A 125 14.77 0.28 -4.57
C ILE A 125 15.60 0.56 -5.83
N TYR A 126 16.26 -0.46 -6.40
CA TYR A 126 17.08 -0.31 -7.59
C TYR A 126 16.27 -0.11 -8.88
N TYR A 127 14.99 -0.46 -8.85
CA TYR A 127 14.09 -0.34 -10.00
C TYR A 127 13.26 0.94 -9.96
N VAL A 128 13.39 1.70 -8.88
CA VAL A 128 12.67 2.96 -8.70
C VAL A 128 13.32 4.04 -9.55
N ALA A 129 12.51 4.86 -10.23
CA ALA A 129 13.02 5.95 -11.07
C ALA A 129 13.77 6.99 -10.24
N GLN A 130 14.73 7.61 -10.85
CA GLN A 130 15.57 8.63 -10.24
C GLN A 130 14.79 9.94 -10.03
#